data_ff9ab7e266dd781455a479779fa1e9a0
#
_entry.id   ff9ab7e266dd781455a479779fa1e9a0
#
_cell.length_a   1.000
_cell.length_b   1.000
_cell.length_c   1.000
_cell.angle_alpha   90.00
_cell.angle_beta   90.00
_cell.angle_gamma   90.00
#
_symmetry.space_group_name_H-M   'P 1'
#
loop_
_entity.id
_entity.type
_entity.pdbx_description
1 polymer ?
#
loop_
_entity_poly.entity_id
_entity_poly.type
_entity_poly.pdbx_seq_one_letter_code
_entity_poly.pdbx_strand_id
1 'polypeptide(L)'
;MSKSRLATVWLDGCSGCHMSALDMDERWIELAGLVDLVYSPLVDTKEYPENVDIVLVEGAVSSEEDLEKIKKIRKRTKTLVSLGDCAVTSNVPSMRNRFPVPVVENRSYYENAQLHQQVPREVVPRLLPKARPVHEFVKVDLFVPGCPPSADTIYYVITEVLAGRTPNLTDLTRFGA
;
A
#
# COMPACT_ATOMS: atom_id res chain seq x y z
N MET A 1 -5.44 13.10 -25.94
CA MET A 1 -4.84 13.47 -24.64
C MET A 1 -4.00 12.29 -24.17
N SER A 2 -2.82 12.53 -23.58
CA SER A 2 -2.07 11.42 -22.96
C SER A 2 -2.84 10.90 -21.75
N LYS A 3 -2.88 9.58 -21.57
CA LYS A 3 -3.47 8.97 -20.39
C LYS A 3 -2.68 9.32 -19.15
N SER A 4 -3.35 9.38 -18.00
CA SER A 4 -2.67 9.56 -16.71
C SER A 4 -1.94 8.27 -16.29
N ARG A 5 -0.76 8.41 -15.71
CA ARG A 5 0.08 7.29 -15.28
C ARG A 5 -0.33 6.87 -13.85
N LEU A 6 -1.00 5.74 -13.75
CA LEU A 6 -1.46 5.14 -12.49
C LEU A 6 -0.47 4.07 -12.03
N ALA A 7 -0.18 4.05 -10.74
CA ALA A 7 0.55 2.97 -10.08
C ALA A 7 -0.21 2.45 -8.87
N THR A 8 0.00 1.18 -8.52
CA THR A 8 -0.39 0.62 -7.23
C THR A 8 0.81 0.00 -6.55
N VAL A 9 0.86 0.07 -5.23
CA VAL A 9 2.00 -0.40 -4.44
C VAL A 9 1.51 -1.17 -3.24
N TRP A 10 2.20 -2.26 -2.99
CA TRP A 10 1.97 -3.15 -1.88
C TRP A 10 3.17 -3.09 -0.92
N LEU A 11 2.92 -2.69 0.32
CA LEU A 11 3.83 -2.75 1.45
C LEU A 11 3.36 -3.86 2.42
N ASP A 12 3.66 -3.75 3.71
CA ASP A 12 3.24 -4.74 4.69
C ASP A 12 1.73 -4.67 4.97
N GLY A 13 0.99 -5.72 4.60
CA GLY A 13 -0.46 -5.82 4.73
C GLY A 13 -0.98 -7.18 4.30
N CYS A 14 -2.31 -7.28 4.17
CA CYS A 14 -2.99 -8.52 3.78
C CYS A 14 -3.37 -8.60 2.30
N SER A 15 -3.10 -7.57 1.50
CA SER A 15 -3.51 -7.42 0.10
C SER A 15 -5.01 -7.20 -0.14
N GLY A 16 -5.78 -7.04 0.92
CA GLY A 16 -7.24 -6.87 0.83
C GLY A 16 -7.65 -5.67 0.00
N CYS A 17 -6.89 -4.56 0.05
CA CYS A 17 -7.18 -3.38 -0.75
C CYS A 17 -6.95 -3.61 -2.24
N HIS A 18 -5.92 -4.38 -2.63
CA HIS A 18 -5.73 -4.80 -4.02
C HIS A 18 -6.81 -5.77 -4.47
N MET A 19 -7.23 -6.71 -3.61
CA MET A 19 -8.36 -7.59 -3.91
C MET A 19 -9.64 -6.79 -4.14
N SER A 20 -9.95 -5.84 -3.25
CA SER A 20 -11.09 -4.93 -3.43
C SER A 20 -10.98 -4.08 -4.70
N ALA A 21 -9.77 -3.66 -5.08
CA ALA A 21 -9.56 -2.97 -6.35
C ALA A 21 -9.83 -3.89 -7.56
N LEU A 22 -9.53 -5.20 -7.46
CA LEU A 22 -9.86 -6.16 -8.51
C LEU A 22 -11.37 -6.38 -8.62
N ASP A 23 -12.12 -6.29 -7.53
CA ASP A 23 -13.59 -6.38 -7.50
C ASP A 23 -14.31 -5.21 -8.24
N MET A 24 -13.54 -4.25 -8.79
CA MET A 24 -14.10 -3.26 -9.73
C MET A 24 -14.50 -3.87 -11.07
N ASP A 25 -14.05 -5.08 -11.37
CA ASP A 25 -14.42 -5.87 -12.57
C ASP A 25 -14.35 -5.07 -13.87
N GLU A 26 -15.45 -4.91 -14.60
CA GLU A 26 -15.49 -4.21 -15.88
C GLU A 26 -15.10 -2.73 -15.79
N ARG A 27 -15.16 -2.10 -14.63
CA ARG A 27 -14.70 -0.70 -14.45
C ARG A 27 -13.22 -0.53 -14.74
N TRP A 28 -12.41 -1.59 -14.62
CA TRP A 28 -11.02 -1.55 -15.07
C TRP A 28 -10.89 -1.33 -16.58
N ILE A 29 -11.87 -1.80 -17.38
CA ILE A 29 -11.91 -1.54 -18.83
C ILE A 29 -12.16 -0.05 -19.08
N GLU A 30 -13.07 0.57 -18.32
CA GLU A 30 -13.33 2.00 -18.39
C GLU A 30 -12.09 2.81 -17.98
N LEU A 31 -11.48 2.45 -16.84
CA LEU A 31 -10.25 3.09 -16.36
C LEU A 31 -9.09 2.95 -17.35
N ALA A 32 -8.95 1.82 -18.03
CA ALA A 32 -7.94 1.60 -19.06
C ALA A 32 -8.07 2.57 -20.26
N GLY A 33 -9.25 3.17 -20.45
CA GLY A 33 -9.45 4.29 -21.38
C GLY A 33 -8.83 5.61 -20.91
N LEU A 34 -8.67 5.80 -19.59
CA LEU A 34 -8.27 7.04 -18.94
C LEU A 34 -6.83 7.00 -18.39
N VAL A 35 -6.35 5.82 -17.97
CA VAL A 35 -5.05 5.63 -17.35
C VAL A 35 -4.20 4.60 -18.06
N ASP A 36 -2.89 4.74 -17.92
CA ASP A 36 -1.90 3.68 -18.16
C ASP A 36 -1.43 3.15 -16.81
N LEU A 37 -1.68 1.87 -16.52
CA LEU A 37 -1.19 1.20 -15.33
C LEU A 37 0.30 0.90 -15.53
N VAL A 38 1.15 1.78 -14.99
CA VAL A 38 2.60 1.75 -15.24
C VAL A 38 3.40 0.95 -14.22
N TYR A 39 2.81 0.67 -13.06
CA TYR A 39 3.41 -0.16 -12.01
C TYR A 39 2.32 -0.73 -11.10
N SER A 40 2.43 -2.02 -10.78
CA SER A 40 1.57 -2.70 -9.81
C SER A 40 2.26 -4.01 -9.40
N PRO A 41 2.00 -4.57 -8.21
CA PRO A 41 2.42 -5.93 -7.89
C PRO A 41 1.80 -6.99 -8.83
N LEU A 42 0.74 -6.63 -9.55
CA LEU A 42 -0.01 -7.51 -10.47
C LEU A 42 0.47 -7.41 -11.94
N VAL A 43 1.49 -6.58 -12.25
CA VAL A 43 2.04 -6.42 -13.59
C VAL A 43 3.54 -6.73 -13.62
N ASP A 44 4.09 -6.95 -14.82
CA ASP A 44 5.48 -7.41 -14.98
C ASP A 44 6.54 -6.33 -14.70
N THR A 45 6.16 -5.05 -14.65
CA THR A 45 7.09 -3.94 -14.39
C THR A 45 7.67 -4.06 -12.98
N LYS A 46 8.99 -4.28 -12.86
CA LYS A 46 9.68 -4.46 -11.56
C LYS A 46 10.25 -3.17 -10.98
N GLU A 47 10.60 -2.21 -11.84
CA GLU A 47 11.14 -0.92 -11.40
C GLU A 47 10.07 0.16 -11.38
N TYR A 48 9.94 0.85 -10.23
CA TYR A 48 9.01 1.97 -10.11
C TYR A 48 9.43 3.13 -11.03
N PRO A 49 8.58 3.54 -12.00
CA PRO A 49 8.93 4.52 -13.01
C PRO A 49 8.96 5.95 -12.48
N GLU A 50 9.57 6.85 -13.26
CA GLU A 50 9.49 8.29 -13.03
C GLU A 50 8.14 8.86 -13.52
N ASN A 51 7.78 10.05 -13.01
CA ASN A 51 6.63 10.83 -13.46
C ASN A 51 5.29 10.07 -13.39
N VAL A 52 5.04 9.38 -12.28
CA VAL A 52 3.73 8.79 -11.99
C VAL A 52 2.77 9.89 -11.56
N ASP A 53 1.57 9.92 -12.14
CA ASP A 53 0.56 10.92 -11.78
C ASP A 53 -0.14 10.57 -10.47
N ILE A 54 -0.56 9.32 -10.31
CA ILE A 54 -1.30 8.84 -9.14
C ILE A 54 -0.71 7.50 -8.70
N VAL A 55 -0.47 7.35 -7.40
CA VAL A 55 -0.16 6.05 -6.79
C VAL A 55 -1.14 5.73 -5.66
N LEU A 56 -1.66 4.51 -5.66
CA LEU A 56 -2.40 3.92 -4.55
C LEU A 56 -1.44 3.06 -3.74
N VAL A 57 -1.18 3.41 -2.49
CA VAL A 57 -0.27 2.68 -1.61
C VAL A 57 -1.06 1.95 -0.55
N GLU A 58 -1.02 0.62 -0.59
CA GLU A 58 -1.57 -0.28 0.42
C GLU A 58 -0.48 -0.75 1.37
N GLY A 59 -0.83 -0.99 2.63
CA GLY A 59 0.05 -1.57 3.63
C GLY A 59 0.84 -0.55 4.45
N ALA A 60 1.39 -1.00 5.57
CA ALA A 60 2.23 -0.22 6.47
C ALA A 60 3.71 -0.30 6.07
N VAL A 61 4.51 0.63 6.56
CA VAL A 61 5.97 0.58 6.45
C VAL A 61 6.51 -0.19 7.65
N SER A 62 7.02 -1.41 7.43
CA SER A 62 7.43 -2.32 8.49
C SER A 62 8.84 -2.86 8.34
N SER A 63 9.46 -2.70 7.17
CA SER A 63 10.82 -3.13 6.85
C SER A 63 11.68 -2.00 6.30
N GLU A 64 13.00 -2.21 6.27
CA GLU A 64 13.94 -1.27 5.63
C GLU A 64 13.63 -1.13 4.13
N GLU A 65 13.24 -2.21 3.46
CA GLU A 65 12.85 -2.20 2.05
C GLU A 65 11.59 -1.35 1.81
N ASP A 66 10.56 -1.50 2.66
CA ASP A 66 9.35 -0.67 2.57
C ASP A 66 9.69 0.81 2.71
N LEU A 67 10.59 1.14 3.65
CA LEU A 67 11.02 2.51 3.89
C LEU A 67 11.74 3.12 2.69
N GLU A 68 12.65 2.38 2.08
CA GLU A 68 13.36 2.82 0.87
C GLU A 68 12.39 2.95 -0.30
N LYS A 69 11.53 1.96 -0.48
CA LYS A 69 10.52 1.89 -1.52
C LYS A 69 9.56 3.08 -1.45
N ILE A 70 8.98 3.36 -0.29
CA ILE A 70 8.02 4.48 -0.16
C ILE A 70 8.67 5.85 -0.38
N LYS A 71 9.92 6.04 0.05
CA LYS A 71 10.68 7.27 -0.21
C LYS A 71 10.95 7.46 -1.72
N LYS A 72 11.31 6.38 -2.43
CA LYS A 72 11.49 6.38 -3.89
C LYS A 72 10.19 6.73 -4.60
N ILE A 73 9.09 6.08 -4.20
CA ILE A 73 7.74 6.29 -4.76
C ILE A 73 7.31 7.75 -4.60
N ARG A 74 7.45 8.33 -3.39
CA ARG A 74 7.05 9.72 -3.16
C ARG A 74 7.79 10.71 -4.05
N LYS A 75 9.08 10.49 -4.29
CA LYS A 75 9.90 11.36 -5.15
C LYS A 75 9.47 11.34 -6.62
N ARG A 76 8.85 10.24 -7.07
CA ARG A 76 8.51 9.97 -8.48
C ARG A 76 7.03 10.12 -8.79
N THR A 77 6.23 10.54 -7.81
CA THR A 77 4.76 10.59 -7.92
C THR A 77 4.22 11.98 -7.59
N LYS A 78 3.24 12.44 -8.35
CA LYS A 78 2.54 13.70 -8.08
C LYS A 78 1.57 13.56 -6.91
N THR A 79 0.61 12.62 -7.01
CA THR A 79 -0.44 12.38 -6.01
C THR A 79 -0.27 11.02 -5.38
N LEU A 80 -0.01 10.98 -4.07
CA LEU A 80 0.11 9.76 -3.28
C LEU A 80 -1.14 9.57 -2.43
N VAL A 81 -1.83 8.47 -2.66
CA VAL A 81 -3.03 8.04 -1.92
C VAL A 81 -2.65 6.91 -0.97
N SER A 82 -2.88 7.10 0.32
CA SER A 82 -2.77 6.05 1.35
C SER A 82 -4.07 5.26 1.36
N LEU A 83 -4.05 4.00 0.88
CA LEU A 83 -5.20 3.16 0.65
C LEU A 83 -5.34 2.09 1.72
N GLY A 84 -6.46 2.10 2.42
CA GLY A 84 -6.81 1.12 3.45
C GLY A 84 -6.16 1.38 4.81
N ASP A 85 -6.73 0.77 5.84
CA ASP A 85 -6.35 1.03 7.24
C ASP A 85 -4.89 0.69 7.56
N CYS A 86 -4.29 -0.30 6.89
CA CYS A 86 -2.87 -0.61 7.10
C CYS A 86 -1.96 0.54 6.67
N ALA A 87 -2.25 1.20 5.55
CA ALA A 87 -1.48 2.35 5.08
C ALA A 87 -1.78 3.62 5.90
N VAL A 88 -3.01 3.78 6.39
CA VAL A 88 -3.50 4.98 7.10
C VAL A 88 -3.15 4.97 8.58
N THR A 89 -3.25 3.81 9.27
CA THR A 89 -3.09 3.67 10.73
C THR A 89 -2.16 2.54 11.16
N SER A 90 -1.55 1.80 10.22
CA SER A 90 -0.77 0.57 10.41
C SER A 90 -1.56 -0.64 10.88
N ASN A 91 -2.82 -0.54 11.17
CA ASN A 91 -3.78 -1.58 11.56
C ASN A 91 -3.13 -2.96 11.92
N VAL A 92 -3.34 -4.02 11.11
CA VAL A 92 -2.84 -5.38 11.39
C VAL A 92 -1.31 -5.45 11.54
N PRO A 93 -0.48 -4.86 10.64
CA PRO A 93 0.97 -4.87 10.81
C PRO A 93 1.45 -4.33 12.17
N SER A 94 0.75 -3.34 12.73
CA SER A 94 1.12 -2.76 14.03
C SER A 94 0.83 -3.67 15.23
N MET A 95 0.13 -4.78 15.07
CA MET A 95 -0.14 -5.72 16.16
C MET A 95 1.15 -6.27 16.78
N ARG A 96 2.23 -6.44 15.98
CA ARG A 96 3.53 -6.84 16.46
C ARG A 96 4.26 -5.78 17.30
N ASN A 97 3.84 -4.53 17.22
CA ASN A 97 4.53 -3.39 17.87
C ASN A 97 4.58 -3.45 19.40
N ARG A 98 3.81 -4.37 19.99
CA ARG A 98 3.83 -4.68 21.45
C ARG A 98 5.11 -5.39 21.86
N PHE A 99 5.81 -6.03 20.92
CA PHE A 99 6.97 -6.86 21.18
C PHE A 99 8.21 -6.31 20.47
N PRO A 100 9.40 -6.37 21.10
CA PRO A 100 10.66 -6.10 20.40
C PRO A 100 10.86 -7.09 19.23
N VAL A 101 11.49 -6.62 18.14
CA VAL A 101 11.75 -7.45 16.96
C VAL A 101 12.43 -8.78 17.28
N PRO A 102 13.49 -8.83 18.14
CA PRO A 102 14.12 -10.10 18.49
C PRO A 102 13.17 -11.13 19.14
N VAL A 103 12.15 -10.67 19.89
CA VAL A 103 11.15 -11.56 20.49
C VAL A 103 10.22 -12.13 19.40
N VAL A 104 9.80 -11.31 18.45
CA VAL A 104 8.98 -11.74 17.32
C VAL A 104 9.75 -12.74 16.44
N GLU A 105 11.01 -12.45 16.13
CA GLU A 105 11.87 -13.32 15.33
C GLU A 105 12.13 -14.66 16.06
N ASN A 106 12.43 -14.62 17.36
CA ASN A 106 12.61 -15.83 18.15
C ASN A 106 11.36 -16.71 18.13
N ARG A 107 10.19 -16.12 18.33
CA ARG A 107 8.93 -16.87 18.27
C ARG A 107 8.72 -17.54 16.92
N SER A 108 8.98 -16.82 15.83
CA SER A 108 8.71 -17.29 14.47
C SER A 108 9.72 -18.34 13.99
N TYR A 109 11.01 -18.09 14.24
CA TYR A 109 12.10 -18.83 13.60
C TYR A 109 12.81 -19.86 14.50
N TYR A 110 12.57 -19.81 15.82
CA TYR A 110 13.11 -20.78 16.76
C TYR A 110 12.00 -21.59 17.44
N GLU A 111 11.08 -20.94 18.14
CA GLU A 111 10.08 -21.64 18.93
C GLU A 111 9.04 -22.37 18.05
N ASN A 112 8.60 -21.75 16.95
CA ASN A 112 7.62 -22.35 16.05
C ASN A 112 8.23 -23.20 14.94
N ALA A 113 9.54 -23.13 14.72
CA ALA A 113 10.23 -23.90 13.69
C ALA A 113 10.72 -25.24 14.23
N GLN A 114 10.48 -26.32 13.47
CA GLN A 114 10.97 -27.66 13.79
C GLN A 114 12.30 -27.98 13.11
N LEU A 115 12.57 -27.35 11.96
CA LEU A 115 13.77 -27.54 11.15
C LEU A 115 14.38 -26.18 10.82
N HIS A 116 15.69 -26.15 10.61
CA HIS A 116 16.44 -24.96 10.20
C HIS A 116 16.18 -23.73 11.08
N GLN A 117 16.22 -23.91 12.41
CA GLN A 117 15.98 -22.87 13.41
C GLN A 117 17.04 -21.77 13.29
N GLN A 118 16.77 -20.75 12.47
CA GLN A 118 17.62 -19.58 12.29
C GLN A 118 16.79 -18.39 11.79
N VAL A 119 17.12 -17.19 12.25
CA VAL A 119 16.53 -15.97 11.69
C VAL A 119 17.20 -15.69 10.35
N PRO A 120 16.44 -15.62 9.24
CA PRO A 120 17.02 -15.30 7.93
C PRO A 120 17.57 -13.86 7.92
N ARG A 121 18.79 -13.68 7.40
CA ARG A 121 19.48 -12.39 7.34
C ARG A 121 20.01 -12.04 5.96
N GLU A 122 20.02 -12.99 5.04
CA GLU A 122 20.48 -12.80 3.67
C GLU A 122 19.28 -12.72 2.74
N VAL A 123 19.27 -11.73 1.84
CA VAL A 123 18.20 -11.46 0.86
C VAL A 123 16.85 -11.05 1.47
N VAL A 124 16.68 -11.21 2.77
CA VAL A 124 15.45 -10.84 3.50
C VAL A 124 15.62 -9.46 4.13
N PRO A 125 14.72 -8.50 3.88
CA PRO A 125 14.82 -7.17 4.46
C PRO A 125 14.67 -7.21 5.99
N ARG A 126 15.40 -6.34 6.68
CA ARG A 126 15.28 -6.21 8.14
C ARG A 126 13.98 -5.55 8.52
N LEU A 127 13.37 -6.04 9.59
CA LEU A 127 12.19 -5.40 10.18
C LEU A 127 12.59 -4.09 10.86
N LEU A 128 11.78 -3.06 10.66
CA LEU A 128 11.85 -1.84 11.48
C LEU A 128 11.40 -2.15 12.92
N PRO A 129 11.83 -1.38 13.92
CA PRO A 129 11.41 -1.60 15.32
C PRO A 129 9.90 -1.61 15.50
N LYS A 130 9.18 -0.84 14.67
CA LYS A 130 7.71 -0.77 14.64
C LYS A 130 7.21 -0.66 13.20
N ALA A 131 6.09 -1.31 12.91
CA ALA A 131 5.30 -1.02 11.72
C ALA A 131 4.55 0.30 11.93
N ARG A 132 4.60 1.19 10.95
CA ARG A 132 4.02 2.52 11.04
C ARG A 132 3.28 2.92 9.76
N PRO A 133 2.31 3.84 9.84
CA PRO A 133 1.57 4.29 8.68
C PRO A 133 2.45 5.09 7.71
N VAL A 134 2.03 5.14 6.46
CA VAL A 134 2.79 5.77 5.36
C VAL A 134 3.10 7.25 5.63
N HIS A 135 2.15 7.98 6.21
CA HIS A 135 2.28 9.42 6.46
C HIS A 135 3.36 9.80 7.49
N GLU A 136 3.83 8.86 8.30
CA GLU A 136 4.95 9.12 9.22
C GLU A 136 6.30 9.20 8.50
N PHE A 137 6.39 8.71 7.27
CA PHE A 137 7.64 8.66 6.50
C PHE A 137 7.67 9.59 5.30
N VAL A 138 6.51 9.82 4.67
CA VAL A 138 6.39 10.66 3.47
C VAL A 138 5.08 11.46 3.50
N LYS A 139 5.05 12.57 2.75
CA LYS A 139 3.80 13.33 2.57
C LYS A 139 2.77 12.47 1.82
N VAL A 140 1.60 12.31 2.40
CA VAL A 140 0.40 11.73 1.79
C VAL A 140 -0.52 12.87 1.34
N ASP A 141 -1.07 12.76 0.13
CA ASP A 141 -1.95 13.78 -0.43
C ASP A 141 -3.44 13.45 -0.18
N LEU A 142 -3.78 12.15 -0.08
CA LEU A 142 -5.14 11.69 0.19
C LEU A 142 -5.12 10.41 1.05
N PHE A 143 -6.06 10.32 1.99
CA PHE A 143 -6.26 9.15 2.85
C PHE A 143 -7.60 8.49 2.52
N VAL A 144 -7.58 7.17 2.29
CA VAL A 144 -8.77 6.36 2.00
C VAL A 144 -8.82 5.21 3.01
N PRO A 145 -9.42 5.43 4.20
CA PRO A 145 -9.55 4.39 5.21
C PRO A 145 -10.56 3.31 4.78
N GLY A 146 -10.48 2.15 5.42
CA GLY A 146 -11.31 0.95 5.20
C GLY A 146 -10.47 -0.32 5.29
N CYS A 147 -11.08 -1.44 5.64
CA CYS A 147 -10.36 -2.72 5.80
C CYS A 147 -11.10 -3.87 5.10
N PRO A 148 -11.06 -3.87 3.75
CA PRO A 148 -10.60 -2.84 2.81
C PRO A 148 -11.65 -1.75 2.52
N PRO A 149 -11.28 -0.63 1.89
CA PRO A 149 -12.25 0.25 1.23
C PRO A 149 -12.98 -0.53 0.12
N SER A 150 -14.26 -0.25 -0.12
CA SER A 150 -15.02 -0.96 -1.15
C SER A 150 -14.51 -0.63 -2.56
N ALA A 151 -14.76 -1.54 -3.51
CA ALA A 151 -14.46 -1.34 -4.93
C ALA A 151 -15.08 -0.03 -5.47
N ASP A 152 -16.31 0.28 -5.06
CA ASP A 152 -17.00 1.53 -5.42
C ASP A 152 -16.26 2.77 -4.91
N THR A 153 -15.79 2.72 -3.66
CA THR A 153 -15.00 3.81 -3.06
C THR A 153 -13.67 4.00 -3.78
N ILE A 154 -12.97 2.90 -4.11
CA ILE A 154 -11.68 2.96 -4.82
C ILE A 154 -11.87 3.55 -6.22
N TYR A 155 -12.88 3.10 -6.95
CA TYR A 155 -13.23 3.62 -8.28
C TYR A 155 -13.56 5.12 -8.23
N TYR A 156 -14.40 5.52 -7.28
CA TYR A 156 -14.76 6.93 -7.07
C TYR A 156 -13.52 7.79 -6.79
N VAL A 157 -12.62 7.33 -5.92
CA VAL A 157 -11.38 8.05 -5.60
C VAL A 157 -10.52 8.24 -6.84
N ILE A 158 -10.30 7.18 -7.63
CA ILE A 158 -9.49 7.26 -8.85
C ILE A 158 -10.10 8.27 -9.81
N THR A 159 -11.41 8.19 -10.07
CA THR A 159 -12.09 9.06 -11.04
C THR A 159 -12.12 10.53 -10.61
N GLU A 160 -12.31 10.82 -9.32
CA GLU A 160 -12.26 12.19 -8.80
C GLU A 160 -10.85 12.79 -8.91
N VAL A 161 -9.83 12.03 -8.52
CA VAL A 161 -8.43 12.49 -8.63
C VAL A 161 -8.03 12.71 -10.09
N LEU A 162 -8.44 11.83 -11.01
CA LEU A 162 -8.23 12.01 -12.45
C LEU A 162 -8.89 13.27 -13.00
N ALA A 163 -10.05 13.62 -12.46
CA ALA A 163 -10.76 14.85 -12.81
C ALA A 163 -10.21 16.11 -12.14
N GLY A 164 -9.13 15.99 -11.34
CA GLY A 164 -8.52 17.09 -10.59
C GLY A 164 -9.36 17.56 -9.40
N ARG A 165 -10.30 16.74 -8.93
CA ARG A 165 -11.15 17.04 -7.77
C ARG A 165 -10.66 16.30 -6.52
N THR A 166 -10.97 16.84 -5.35
CA THR A 166 -10.75 16.14 -4.07
C THR A 166 -11.99 15.31 -3.74
N PRO A 167 -11.89 13.97 -3.61
CA PRO A 167 -13.02 13.13 -3.30
C PRO A 167 -13.56 13.43 -1.88
N ASN A 168 -14.88 13.45 -1.74
CA ASN A 168 -15.52 13.50 -0.43
C ASN A 168 -15.79 12.07 0.07
N LEU A 169 -15.08 11.68 1.12
CA LEU A 169 -15.12 10.31 1.65
C LEU A 169 -15.94 10.17 2.95
N THR A 170 -16.58 11.24 3.41
CA THR A 170 -17.24 11.29 4.73
C THR A 170 -18.24 10.16 4.96
N ASP A 171 -19.02 9.80 3.95
CA ASP A 171 -20.05 8.76 4.02
C ASP A 171 -19.66 7.45 3.32
N LEU A 172 -18.44 7.40 2.76
CA LEU A 172 -17.98 6.26 1.94
C LEU A 172 -16.95 5.39 2.66
N THR A 173 -16.33 5.91 3.71
CA THR A 173 -15.27 5.20 4.43
C THR A 173 -15.44 5.35 5.94
N ARG A 174 -14.99 4.33 6.68
CA ARG A 174 -14.85 4.38 8.13
C ARG A 174 -13.69 3.47 8.55
N PHE A 175 -13.05 3.79 9.68
CA PHE A 175 -12.01 2.96 10.24
C PHE A 175 -12.59 1.66 10.81
N GLY A 176 -11.88 0.55 10.57
CA GLY A 176 -12.23 -0.75 11.12
C GLY A 176 -13.51 -1.38 10.54
N ALA A 177 -13.90 -0.99 9.35
CA ALA A 177 -15.07 -1.55 8.68
C ALA A 177 -14.70 -2.42 7.52
#